data_6cd0277581b74ef17b21cbbf8be6211b
#
_entry.id   6cd0277581b74ef17b21cbbf8be6211b
#
_cell.length_a   1.000
_cell.length_b   1.000
_cell.length_c   1.000
_cell.angle_alpha   90.00
_cell.angle_beta   90.00
_cell.angle_gamma   90.00
#
_symmetry.space_group_name_H-M   'P 1'
#
loop_
_entity.id
_entity.type
_entity.pdbx_description
1 polymer ?
#
loop_
_entity_poly.entity_id
_entity_poly.type
_entity_poly.pdbx_seq_one_letter_code
_entity_poly.pdbx_strand_id
1 'polypeptide(L)'
;MPRGARIAGWVYFPIHVAVLPLTIGVLLMAVLGKLPSDVTCNVWYYLIGLVFTLAVMWRFLHRSFDTMAGSILRCIGMMLAAYGIDVLLSLVLQLGTGLIGELPVPNNDAVTGLAKVDYKRMIAVAVLMAPLVEECLFRGVVFGTIRPRSRFWAYAVSIALFSLYHVWQYVVMYGDPKLLLSALAYVPVSAALTFCYEQTRSIWPP
;
A
#
# COMPACT_ATOMS: atom_id res chain seq x y z
N MET A 1 -18.03 1.68 -0.55
CA MET A 1 -17.57 2.09 -1.89
C MET A 1 -18.72 1.89 -2.91
N PRO A 2 -18.97 2.81 -3.87
CA PRO A 2 -19.95 2.62 -4.96
C PRO A 2 -19.58 1.40 -5.83
N ARG A 3 -20.63 0.71 -6.38
CA ARG A 3 -20.40 -0.52 -7.18
C ARG A 3 -19.48 -0.29 -8.39
N GLY A 4 -19.70 0.79 -9.15
CA GLY A 4 -18.85 1.12 -10.31
C GLY A 4 -17.39 1.36 -9.93
N ALA A 5 -17.13 2.15 -8.88
CA ALA A 5 -15.78 2.39 -8.40
C ALA A 5 -15.08 1.09 -7.90
N ARG A 6 -15.87 0.16 -7.32
CA ARG A 6 -15.34 -1.14 -6.90
C ARG A 6 -14.94 -2.01 -8.09
N ILE A 7 -15.77 -2.07 -9.12
CA ILE A 7 -15.46 -2.83 -10.35
C ILE A 7 -14.21 -2.23 -11.02
N ALA A 8 -14.19 -0.91 -11.22
CA ALA A 8 -13.04 -0.23 -11.79
C ALA A 8 -11.76 -0.42 -10.95
N GLY A 9 -11.89 -0.41 -9.61
CA GLY A 9 -10.78 -0.71 -8.70
C GLY A 9 -10.23 -2.12 -8.87
N TRP A 10 -11.08 -3.13 -9.05
CA TRP A 10 -10.64 -4.51 -9.31
C TRP A 10 -9.97 -4.67 -10.67
N VAL A 11 -10.40 -3.91 -11.68
CA VAL A 11 -9.73 -3.89 -12.99
C VAL A 11 -8.37 -3.20 -12.89
N TYR A 12 -8.31 -2.08 -12.15
CA TYR A 12 -7.08 -1.31 -11.98
C TYR A 12 -6.07 -1.98 -11.04
N PHE A 13 -6.52 -2.76 -10.06
CA PHE A 13 -5.68 -3.42 -9.08
C PHE A 13 -4.51 -4.21 -9.72
N PRO A 14 -4.76 -5.18 -10.61
CA PRO A 14 -3.65 -5.90 -11.26
C PRO A 14 -2.81 -5.00 -12.17
N ILE A 15 -3.38 -3.96 -12.77
CA ILE A 15 -2.62 -2.98 -13.56
C ILE A 15 -1.64 -2.25 -12.66
N HIS A 16 -2.10 -1.74 -11.52
CA HIS A 16 -1.25 -1.01 -10.57
C HIS A 16 -0.21 -1.92 -9.93
N VAL A 17 -0.62 -3.10 -9.46
CA VAL A 17 0.25 -3.99 -8.69
C VAL A 17 1.27 -4.73 -9.56
N ALA A 18 0.92 -5.09 -10.80
CA ALA A 18 1.76 -5.97 -11.61
C ALA A 18 2.22 -5.34 -12.93
N VAL A 19 1.34 -4.64 -13.66
CA VAL A 19 1.68 -4.16 -15.01
C VAL A 19 2.52 -2.88 -14.94
N LEU A 20 2.06 -1.86 -14.22
CA LEU A 20 2.74 -0.56 -14.15
C LEU A 20 4.18 -0.66 -13.63
N PRO A 21 4.49 -1.39 -12.55
CA PRO A 21 5.87 -1.49 -12.07
C PRO A 21 6.86 -2.02 -13.11
N LEU A 22 6.40 -2.93 -13.97
CA LEU A 22 7.22 -3.54 -15.01
C LEU A 22 7.31 -2.67 -16.29
N THR A 23 6.35 -1.80 -16.54
CA THR A 23 6.21 -1.10 -17.83
C THR A 23 6.46 0.39 -17.76
N ILE A 24 6.37 1.01 -16.60
CA ILE A 24 6.43 2.47 -16.44
C ILE A 24 7.72 3.07 -17.01
N GLY A 25 8.87 2.44 -16.82
CA GLY A 25 10.15 2.90 -17.35
C GLY A 25 10.17 2.93 -18.89
N VAL A 26 9.65 1.87 -19.53
CA VAL A 26 9.55 1.78 -20.99
C VAL A 26 8.56 2.80 -21.55
N LEU A 27 7.40 2.95 -20.91
CA LEU A 27 6.40 3.94 -21.32
C LEU A 27 6.94 5.37 -21.23
N LEU A 28 7.62 5.70 -20.14
CA LEU A 28 8.23 7.03 -20.00
C LEU A 28 9.38 7.24 -20.97
N MET A 29 10.20 6.24 -21.25
CA MET A 29 11.26 6.33 -22.25
C MET A 29 10.69 6.61 -23.64
N ALA A 30 9.59 5.97 -24.01
CA ALA A 30 8.92 6.22 -25.28
C ALA A 30 8.37 7.65 -25.40
N VAL A 31 7.90 8.24 -24.30
CA VAL A 31 7.36 9.62 -24.28
C VAL A 31 8.46 10.66 -24.17
N LEU A 32 9.47 10.43 -23.32
CA LEU A 32 10.51 11.42 -23.03
C LEU A 32 11.69 11.39 -24.03
N GLY A 33 11.79 10.34 -24.85
CA GLY A 33 12.92 10.12 -25.76
C GLY A 33 14.26 9.83 -25.07
N LYS A 34 14.25 9.59 -23.75
CA LYS A 34 15.45 9.27 -22.95
C LYS A 34 15.08 8.36 -21.78
N LEU A 35 16.07 7.65 -21.25
CA LEU A 35 15.89 6.79 -20.07
C LEU A 35 15.50 7.65 -18.85
N PRO A 36 14.34 7.41 -18.22
CA PRO A 36 13.93 8.12 -17.00
C PRO A 36 14.76 7.67 -15.81
N SER A 37 14.95 8.54 -14.82
CA SER A 37 15.50 8.12 -13.52
C SER A 37 14.49 7.32 -12.72
N ASP A 38 14.97 6.49 -11.80
CA ASP A 38 14.10 5.67 -10.91
C ASP A 38 13.15 6.54 -10.09
N VAL A 39 13.62 7.70 -9.61
CA VAL A 39 12.74 8.69 -8.94
C VAL A 39 11.61 9.13 -9.86
N THR A 40 11.92 9.41 -11.13
CA THR A 40 10.90 9.82 -12.12
C THR A 40 9.90 8.68 -12.37
N CYS A 41 10.37 7.44 -12.52
CA CYS A 41 9.51 6.28 -12.66
C CYS A 41 8.57 6.12 -11.45
N ASN A 42 9.10 6.25 -10.24
CA ASN A 42 8.34 6.11 -9.00
C ASN A 42 7.28 7.22 -8.86
N VAL A 43 7.63 8.47 -9.15
CA VAL A 43 6.68 9.59 -9.15
C VAL A 43 5.54 9.36 -10.14
N TRP A 44 5.83 8.99 -11.39
CA TRP A 44 4.80 8.76 -12.39
C TRP A 44 3.93 7.53 -12.08
N TYR A 45 4.52 6.49 -11.53
CA TYR A 45 3.80 5.31 -11.07
C TYR A 45 2.70 5.67 -10.07
N TYR A 46 3.06 6.40 -9.01
CA TYR A 46 2.08 6.82 -8.00
C TYR A 46 1.18 7.96 -8.46
N LEU A 47 1.64 8.83 -9.37
CA LEU A 47 0.80 9.88 -9.95
C LEU A 47 -0.34 9.29 -10.79
N ILE A 48 -0.07 8.26 -11.59
CA ILE A 48 -1.11 7.53 -12.34
C ILE A 48 -2.12 6.91 -11.37
N GLY A 49 -1.64 6.28 -10.30
CA GLY A 49 -2.49 5.73 -9.25
C GLY A 49 -3.35 6.78 -8.56
N LEU A 50 -2.76 7.92 -8.24
CA LEU A 50 -3.44 9.05 -7.60
C LEU A 50 -4.54 9.62 -8.52
N VAL A 51 -4.23 9.86 -9.78
CA VAL A 51 -5.21 10.36 -10.78
C VAL A 51 -6.38 9.39 -10.91
N PHE A 52 -6.10 8.08 -11.05
CA PHE A 52 -7.15 7.06 -11.05
C PHE A 52 -8.01 7.11 -9.78
N THR A 53 -7.36 7.14 -8.62
CA THR A 53 -8.05 7.15 -7.31
C THR A 53 -8.94 8.39 -7.17
N LEU A 54 -8.43 9.56 -7.49
CA LEU A 54 -9.20 10.81 -7.43
C LEU A 54 -10.34 10.84 -8.45
N ALA A 55 -10.12 10.40 -9.69
CA ALA A 55 -11.15 10.43 -10.72
C ALA A 55 -12.27 9.41 -10.50
N VAL A 56 -11.90 8.17 -10.12
CA VAL A 56 -12.85 7.05 -10.05
C VAL A 56 -13.43 6.85 -8.65
N MET A 57 -12.63 7.10 -7.61
CA MET A 57 -13.02 6.83 -6.23
C MET A 57 -13.39 8.09 -5.44
N TRP A 58 -13.52 9.26 -6.08
CA TRP A 58 -13.83 10.53 -5.42
C TRP A 58 -14.99 10.48 -4.44
N ARG A 59 -16.11 9.86 -4.84
CA ARG A 59 -17.28 9.71 -3.96
C ARG A 59 -17.02 8.84 -2.74
N PHE A 60 -16.12 7.87 -2.88
CA PHE A 60 -15.70 7.04 -1.75
C PHE A 60 -14.77 7.81 -0.82
N LEU A 61 -13.81 8.54 -1.38
CA LEU A 61 -12.89 9.41 -0.64
C LEU A 61 -13.67 10.45 0.18
N HIS A 62 -14.60 11.15 -0.43
CA HIS A 62 -15.39 12.18 0.23
C HIS A 62 -16.23 11.60 1.38
N ARG A 63 -16.96 10.51 1.16
CA ARG A 63 -17.72 9.86 2.23
C ARG A 63 -16.84 9.34 3.35
N SER A 64 -15.67 8.86 3.02
CA SER A 64 -14.67 8.39 3.97
C SER A 64 -14.14 9.53 4.83
N PHE A 65 -13.94 10.71 4.21
CA PHE A 65 -13.57 11.94 4.90
C PHE A 65 -14.68 12.41 5.86
N ASP A 66 -15.94 12.46 5.40
CA ASP A 66 -17.08 12.82 6.25
C ASP A 66 -17.20 11.90 7.47
N THR A 67 -16.95 10.59 7.27
CA THR A 67 -16.95 9.62 8.37
C THR A 67 -15.85 9.90 9.38
N MET A 68 -14.65 10.25 8.92
CA MET A 68 -13.54 10.65 9.79
C MET A 68 -13.86 11.96 10.53
N ALA A 69 -14.30 12.97 9.80
CA ALA A 69 -14.61 14.29 10.37
C ALA A 69 -15.72 14.22 11.44
N GLY A 70 -16.73 13.36 11.22
CA GLY A 70 -17.81 13.12 12.19
C GLY A 70 -17.39 12.35 13.46
N SER A 71 -16.16 11.80 13.51
CA SER A 71 -15.69 10.96 14.62
C SER A 71 -14.18 11.07 14.86
N ILE A 72 -13.66 12.30 14.80
CA ILE A 72 -12.21 12.56 14.82
C ILE A 72 -11.49 11.96 16.03
N LEU A 73 -12.05 12.10 17.24
CA LEU A 73 -11.45 11.55 18.46
C LEU A 73 -11.36 10.03 18.43
N ARG A 74 -12.40 9.36 17.90
CA ARG A 74 -12.37 7.92 17.68
C ARG A 74 -11.30 7.54 16.66
N CYS A 75 -11.17 8.28 15.57
CA CYS A 75 -10.14 8.04 14.56
C CYS A 75 -8.74 8.16 15.16
N ILE A 76 -8.46 9.20 15.94
CA ILE A 76 -7.18 9.37 16.64
C ILE A 76 -6.92 8.20 17.59
N GLY A 77 -7.91 7.79 18.38
CA GLY A 77 -7.77 6.64 19.27
C GLY A 77 -7.48 5.34 18.54
N MET A 78 -8.12 5.13 17.36
CA MET A 78 -7.86 3.93 16.54
C MET A 78 -6.52 3.97 15.82
N MET A 79 -6.03 5.14 15.42
CA MET A 79 -4.66 5.31 14.91
C MET A 79 -3.61 4.93 15.95
N LEU A 80 -3.77 5.42 17.18
CA LEU A 80 -2.88 5.06 18.29
C LEU A 80 -2.93 3.57 18.61
N ALA A 81 -4.13 2.98 18.62
CA ALA A 81 -4.31 1.55 18.82
C ALA A 81 -3.67 0.72 17.69
N ALA A 82 -3.85 1.15 16.43
CA ALA A 82 -3.23 0.51 15.27
C ALA A 82 -1.70 0.59 15.34
N TYR A 83 -1.15 1.74 15.69
CA TYR A 83 0.29 1.89 15.92
C TYR A 83 0.79 0.93 17.02
N GLY A 84 0.06 0.83 18.13
CA GLY A 84 0.40 -0.13 19.20
C GLY A 84 0.35 -1.59 18.72
N ILE A 85 -0.63 -1.94 17.89
CA ILE A 85 -0.72 -3.27 17.26
C ILE A 85 0.47 -3.53 16.35
N ASP A 86 0.82 -2.56 15.50
CA ASP A 86 1.98 -2.68 14.60
C ASP A 86 3.27 -2.91 15.38
N VAL A 87 3.54 -2.10 16.40
CA VAL A 87 4.73 -2.25 17.25
C VAL A 87 4.75 -3.61 17.93
N LEU A 88 3.64 -4.05 18.51
CA LEU A 88 3.56 -5.35 19.19
C LEU A 88 3.80 -6.51 18.23
N LEU A 89 3.14 -6.51 17.08
CA LEU A 89 3.31 -7.57 16.09
C LEU A 89 4.71 -7.56 15.48
N SER A 90 5.31 -6.37 15.26
CA SER A 90 6.69 -6.23 14.80
C SER A 90 7.70 -6.77 15.81
N LEU A 91 7.50 -6.53 17.11
CA LEU A 91 8.32 -7.11 18.17
C LEU A 91 8.21 -8.65 18.20
N VAL A 92 6.99 -9.19 18.10
CA VAL A 92 6.78 -10.64 18.04
C VAL A 92 7.44 -11.25 16.82
N LEU A 93 7.33 -10.60 15.66
CA LEU A 93 8.01 -11.02 14.44
C LEU A 93 9.53 -10.99 14.61
N GLN A 94 10.08 -9.92 15.15
CA GLN A 94 11.53 -9.77 15.37
C GLN A 94 12.10 -10.83 16.33
N LEU A 95 11.38 -11.12 17.41
CA LEU A 95 11.75 -12.20 18.32
C LEU A 95 11.73 -13.57 17.63
N GLY A 96 10.72 -13.82 16.79
CA GLY A 96 10.62 -15.04 16.00
C GLY A 96 11.71 -15.17 14.93
N THR A 97 11.98 -14.10 14.20
CA THR A 97 13.00 -14.09 13.13
C THR A 97 14.42 -14.00 13.68
N GLY A 98 14.63 -13.48 14.89
CA GLY A 98 15.94 -13.50 15.58
C GLY A 98 16.55 -14.89 15.69
N LEU A 99 15.72 -15.95 15.62
CA LEU A 99 16.16 -17.34 15.59
C LEU A 99 16.61 -17.83 14.21
N ILE A 100 16.21 -17.16 13.14
CA ILE A 100 16.49 -17.57 11.74
C ILE A 100 17.30 -16.52 10.95
N GLY A 101 17.55 -15.36 11.54
CA GLY A 101 18.26 -14.23 10.92
C GLY A 101 17.34 -13.06 10.58
N GLU A 102 17.94 -11.90 10.28
CA GLU A 102 17.19 -10.71 9.89
C GLU A 102 16.52 -10.89 8.52
N LEU A 103 15.27 -10.42 8.41
CA LEU A 103 14.56 -10.40 7.13
C LEU A 103 15.02 -9.20 6.31
N PRO A 104 15.47 -9.38 5.07
CA PRO A 104 15.76 -8.26 4.19
C PRO A 104 14.49 -7.47 3.87
N VAL A 105 14.58 -6.16 3.73
CA VAL A 105 13.45 -5.27 3.40
C VAL A 105 13.74 -4.43 2.15
N PRO A 106 13.93 -5.07 0.98
CA PRO A 106 14.43 -4.42 -0.23
C PRO A 106 13.61 -3.23 -0.69
N ASN A 107 12.30 -3.22 -0.45
CA ASN A 107 11.46 -2.08 -0.76
C ASN A 107 11.79 -0.85 0.10
N ASN A 108 12.02 -1.03 1.39
CA ASN A 108 12.37 0.07 2.30
C ASN A 108 13.75 0.64 1.93
N ASP A 109 14.70 -0.23 1.56
CA ASP A 109 16.02 0.16 1.11
C ASP A 109 15.95 0.96 -0.20
N ALA A 110 15.12 0.51 -1.15
CA ALA A 110 14.89 1.20 -2.41
C ALA A 110 14.27 2.60 -2.19
N VAL A 111 13.20 2.70 -1.39
CA VAL A 111 12.54 3.99 -1.08
C VAL A 111 13.52 4.93 -0.38
N THR A 112 14.30 4.43 0.56
CA THR A 112 15.34 5.21 1.26
C THR A 112 16.45 5.66 0.30
N GLY A 113 16.87 4.80 -0.60
CA GLY A 113 17.84 5.10 -1.65
C GLY A 113 17.36 6.22 -2.57
N LEU A 114 16.11 6.12 -3.06
CA LEU A 114 15.49 7.16 -3.90
C LEU A 114 15.33 8.50 -3.16
N ALA A 115 14.99 8.46 -1.86
CA ALA A 115 14.87 9.66 -1.03
C ALA A 115 16.22 10.38 -0.85
N LYS A 116 17.34 9.67 -0.84
CA LYS A 116 18.69 10.28 -0.84
C LYS A 116 18.99 11.02 -2.15
N VAL A 117 18.43 10.59 -3.27
CA VAL A 117 18.60 11.21 -4.59
C VAL A 117 17.71 12.44 -4.74
N ASP A 118 16.43 12.35 -4.38
CA ASP A 118 15.47 13.47 -4.44
C ASP A 118 14.45 13.38 -3.31
N TYR A 119 14.82 13.94 -2.17
CA TYR A 119 14.01 13.93 -0.97
C TYR A 119 12.63 14.58 -1.16
N LYS A 120 12.57 15.73 -1.88
CA LYS A 120 11.32 16.49 -2.04
C LYS A 120 10.27 15.71 -2.81
N ARG A 121 10.67 15.08 -3.93
CA ARG A 121 9.75 14.25 -4.73
C ARG A 121 9.37 12.98 -3.99
N MET A 122 10.32 12.34 -3.34
CA MET A 122 10.06 11.09 -2.62
C MET A 122 9.21 11.26 -1.38
N ILE A 123 9.30 12.38 -0.65
CA ILE A 123 8.40 12.65 0.47
C ILE A 123 6.94 12.85 -0.02
N ALA A 124 6.74 13.53 -1.14
CA ALA A 124 5.40 13.68 -1.72
C ALA A 124 4.81 12.32 -2.13
N VAL A 125 5.63 11.43 -2.68
CA VAL A 125 5.21 10.07 -3.01
C VAL A 125 4.91 9.29 -1.74
N ALA A 126 5.85 9.17 -0.82
CA ALA A 126 5.77 8.27 0.32
C ALA A 126 4.73 8.71 1.38
N VAL A 127 4.47 10.01 1.52
CA VAL A 127 3.56 10.55 2.55
C VAL A 127 2.15 10.80 2.01
N LEU A 128 2.00 11.13 0.73
CA LEU A 128 0.69 11.52 0.17
C LEU A 128 0.18 10.55 -0.88
N MET A 129 0.98 10.30 -1.93
CA MET A 129 0.48 9.58 -3.10
C MET A 129 0.33 8.08 -2.82
N ALA A 130 1.40 7.45 -2.35
CA ALA A 130 1.42 6.01 -2.10
C ALA A 130 0.38 5.59 -1.06
N PRO A 131 0.32 6.17 0.14
CA PRO A 131 -0.66 5.76 1.14
C PRO A 131 -2.10 5.88 0.64
N LEU A 132 -2.45 6.99 -0.02
CA LEU A 132 -3.82 7.18 -0.51
C LEU A 132 -4.22 6.15 -1.56
N VAL A 133 -3.33 5.86 -2.51
CA VAL A 133 -3.56 4.85 -3.56
C VAL A 133 -3.68 3.46 -2.94
N GLU A 134 -2.76 3.12 -2.07
CA GLU A 134 -2.69 1.81 -1.43
C GLU A 134 -3.90 1.55 -0.52
N GLU A 135 -4.28 2.51 0.31
CA GLU A 135 -5.47 2.37 1.15
C GLU A 135 -6.75 2.22 0.32
N CYS A 136 -6.88 2.97 -0.77
CA CYS A 136 -8.03 2.81 -1.67
C CYS A 136 -8.07 1.41 -2.31
N LEU A 137 -6.94 0.89 -2.74
CA LEU A 137 -6.85 -0.41 -3.40
C LEU A 137 -6.98 -1.58 -2.39
N PHE A 138 -6.18 -1.59 -1.34
CA PHE A 138 -6.15 -2.73 -0.41
C PHE A 138 -7.31 -2.71 0.57
N ARG A 139 -7.66 -1.57 1.17
CA ARG A 139 -8.75 -1.47 2.15
C ARG A 139 -10.08 -1.17 1.49
N GLY A 140 -10.10 -0.23 0.55
CA GLY A 140 -11.33 0.13 -0.17
C GLY A 140 -11.83 -0.98 -1.09
N VAL A 141 -10.97 -1.50 -1.97
CA VAL A 141 -11.36 -2.51 -2.99
C VAL A 141 -11.28 -3.91 -2.42
N VAL A 142 -10.09 -4.40 -2.02
CA VAL A 142 -9.88 -5.80 -1.62
C VAL A 142 -10.66 -6.11 -0.35
N PHE A 143 -10.29 -5.49 0.76
CA PHE A 143 -10.94 -5.73 2.05
C PHE A 143 -12.44 -5.42 1.99
N GLY A 144 -12.83 -4.26 1.45
CA GLY A 144 -14.23 -3.83 1.36
C GLY A 144 -15.11 -4.71 0.49
N THR A 145 -14.54 -5.49 -0.43
CA THR A 145 -15.29 -6.46 -1.24
C THR A 145 -15.53 -7.77 -0.48
N ILE A 146 -14.52 -8.24 0.26
CA ILE A 146 -14.55 -9.55 0.93
C ILE A 146 -15.27 -9.45 2.29
N ARG A 147 -15.11 -8.33 2.99
CA ARG A 147 -15.60 -8.12 4.36
C ARG A 147 -17.08 -8.45 4.58
N PRO A 148 -18.02 -8.13 3.66
CA PRO A 148 -19.44 -8.48 3.83
C PRO A 148 -19.71 -10.00 3.86
N ARG A 149 -18.81 -10.81 3.29
CA ARG A 149 -18.95 -12.28 3.24
C ARG A 149 -18.18 -12.97 4.37
N SER A 150 -16.97 -12.51 4.67
CA SER A 150 -16.12 -13.10 5.70
C SER A 150 -15.12 -12.07 6.23
N ARG A 151 -15.13 -11.88 7.54
CA ARG A 151 -14.15 -11.04 8.23
C ARG A 151 -12.75 -11.67 8.16
N PHE A 152 -12.67 -12.96 8.42
CA PHE A 152 -11.40 -13.68 8.39
C PHE A 152 -10.70 -13.56 7.00
N TRP A 153 -11.42 -13.91 5.94
CA TRP A 153 -10.85 -13.82 4.58
C TRP A 153 -10.56 -12.39 4.14
N ALA A 154 -11.32 -11.41 4.60
CA ALA A 154 -11.03 -10.01 4.30
C ALA A 154 -9.67 -9.59 4.87
N TYR A 155 -9.39 -9.94 6.14
CA TYR A 155 -8.08 -9.71 6.75
C TYR A 155 -6.99 -10.50 6.06
N ALA A 156 -7.15 -11.81 5.95
CA ALA A 156 -6.13 -12.71 5.40
C ALA A 156 -5.70 -12.28 3.99
N VAL A 157 -6.68 -12.03 3.09
CA VAL A 157 -6.38 -11.66 1.70
C VAL A 157 -5.82 -10.24 1.60
N SER A 158 -6.37 -9.26 2.37
CA SER A 158 -5.87 -7.89 2.32
C SER A 158 -4.41 -7.80 2.83
N ILE A 159 -4.11 -8.48 3.94
CA ILE A 159 -2.76 -8.54 4.51
C ILE A 159 -1.80 -9.24 3.55
N ALA A 160 -2.16 -10.43 3.06
CA ALA A 160 -1.30 -11.20 2.17
C ALA A 160 -0.98 -10.44 0.87
N LEU A 161 -2.00 -9.85 0.22
CA LEU A 161 -1.79 -9.09 -1.02
C LEU A 161 -0.96 -7.82 -0.78
N PHE A 162 -1.19 -7.11 0.33
CA PHE A 162 -0.39 -5.92 0.67
C PHE A 162 1.07 -6.30 0.93
N SER A 163 1.32 -7.34 1.71
CA SER A 163 2.68 -7.79 2.03
C SER A 163 3.41 -8.29 0.77
N LEU A 164 2.74 -9.06 -0.07
CA LEU A 164 3.31 -9.53 -1.33
C LEU A 164 3.58 -8.39 -2.32
N TYR A 165 2.71 -7.38 -2.37
CA TYR A 165 2.89 -6.19 -3.21
C TYR A 165 4.24 -5.51 -2.97
N HIS A 166 4.72 -5.47 -1.74
CA HIS A 166 5.98 -4.82 -1.37
C HIS A 166 7.25 -5.63 -1.71
N VAL A 167 7.11 -6.90 -2.08
CA VAL A 167 8.29 -7.76 -2.26
C VAL A 167 8.36 -8.47 -3.61
N TRP A 168 7.22 -8.73 -4.29
CA TRP A 168 7.18 -9.56 -5.48
C TRP A 168 8.10 -9.08 -6.61
N GLN A 169 8.22 -7.75 -6.81
CA GLN A 169 9.08 -7.16 -7.83
C GLN A 169 10.55 -7.51 -7.61
N TYR A 170 11.00 -7.50 -6.35
CA TYR A 170 12.37 -7.83 -5.98
C TYR A 170 12.67 -9.32 -6.15
N VAL A 171 11.66 -10.18 -5.88
CA VAL A 171 11.77 -11.61 -6.17
C VAL A 171 12.00 -11.84 -7.66
N VAL A 172 11.27 -11.15 -8.51
CA VAL A 172 11.43 -11.25 -9.97
C VAL A 172 12.77 -10.64 -10.43
N MET A 173 13.12 -9.45 -9.89
CA MET A 173 14.32 -8.72 -10.29
C MET A 173 15.60 -9.46 -9.93
N TYR A 174 15.66 -10.04 -8.74
CA TYR A 174 16.87 -10.73 -8.24
C TYR A 174 16.84 -12.24 -8.51
N GLY A 175 15.72 -12.80 -8.94
CA GLY A 175 15.56 -14.23 -9.16
C GLY A 175 15.68 -15.09 -7.89
N ASP A 176 15.53 -14.47 -6.71
CA ASP A 176 15.66 -15.14 -5.41
C ASP A 176 14.30 -15.31 -4.73
N PRO A 177 13.72 -16.53 -4.74
CA PRO A 177 12.44 -16.81 -4.12
C PRO A 177 12.47 -16.66 -2.57
N LYS A 178 13.66 -16.66 -1.93
CA LYS A 178 13.78 -16.45 -0.49
C LYS A 178 13.33 -15.04 -0.08
N LEU A 179 13.39 -14.08 -0.99
CA LEU A 179 12.86 -12.75 -0.77
C LEU A 179 11.34 -12.72 -0.52
N LEU A 180 10.60 -13.79 -0.84
CA LEU A 180 9.19 -13.90 -0.43
C LEU A 180 9.02 -13.88 1.09
N LEU A 181 10.01 -14.34 1.86
CA LEU A 181 9.97 -14.28 3.31
C LEU A 181 9.97 -12.83 3.83
N SER A 182 10.52 -11.90 3.06
CA SER A 182 10.47 -10.47 3.38
C SER A 182 9.04 -9.91 3.44
N ALA A 183 8.07 -10.59 2.83
CA ALA A 183 6.66 -10.23 2.97
C ALA A 183 6.18 -10.26 4.42
N LEU A 184 6.78 -11.10 5.27
CA LEU A 184 6.47 -11.16 6.70
C LEU A 184 6.71 -9.83 7.41
N ALA A 185 7.70 -9.04 6.98
CA ALA A 185 8.00 -7.73 7.55
C ALA A 185 6.85 -6.71 7.35
N TYR A 186 6.00 -6.92 6.35
CA TYR A 186 4.85 -6.05 6.05
C TYR A 186 3.53 -6.53 6.67
N VAL A 187 3.50 -7.72 7.26
CA VAL A 187 2.30 -8.27 7.92
C VAL A 187 1.85 -7.40 9.10
N PRO A 188 2.74 -6.97 10.03
CA PRO A 188 2.35 -6.14 11.17
C PRO A 188 1.65 -4.85 10.75
N VAL A 189 2.29 -4.04 9.90
CA VAL A 189 1.74 -2.77 9.44
C VAL A 189 0.44 -2.98 8.65
N SER A 190 0.37 -3.99 7.77
CA SER A 190 -0.86 -4.28 7.03
C SER A 190 -2.02 -4.71 7.92
N ALA A 191 -1.76 -5.50 8.97
CA ALA A 191 -2.76 -5.89 9.94
C ALA A 191 -3.27 -4.67 10.73
N ALA A 192 -2.36 -3.81 11.18
CA ALA A 192 -2.68 -2.59 11.91
C ALA A 192 -3.53 -1.61 11.10
N LEU A 193 -3.13 -1.34 9.84
CA LEU A 193 -3.88 -0.47 8.93
C LEU A 193 -5.27 -1.06 8.60
N THR A 194 -5.35 -2.39 8.38
CA THR A 194 -6.62 -3.07 8.13
C THR A 194 -7.56 -2.99 9.35
N PHE A 195 -7.01 -3.14 10.55
CA PHE A 195 -7.75 -2.95 11.81
C PHE A 195 -8.26 -1.51 11.92
N CYS A 196 -7.39 -0.52 11.72
CA CYS A 196 -7.75 0.90 11.77
C CYS A 196 -8.90 1.22 10.81
N TYR A 197 -8.79 0.77 9.56
CA TYR A 197 -9.85 0.92 8.56
C TYR A 197 -11.17 0.27 8.99
N GLU A 198 -11.14 -0.97 9.49
CA GLU A 198 -12.35 -1.66 9.93
C GLU A 198 -13.05 -0.92 11.07
N GLN A 199 -12.29 -0.39 12.03
CA GLN A 199 -12.83 0.31 13.19
C GLN A 199 -13.34 1.71 12.86
N THR A 200 -12.65 2.42 12.00
CA THR A 200 -13.00 3.81 11.63
C THR A 200 -13.95 3.90 10.44
N ARG A 201 -13.99 2.87 9.59
CA ARG A 201 -14.71 2.84 8.30
C ARG A 201 -14.30 3.99 7.36
N SER A 202 -13.11 4.50 7.57
CA SER A 202 -12.48 5.56 6.79
C SER A 202 -11.10 5.14 6.35
N ILE A 203 -10.70 5.53 5.13
CA ILE A 203 -9.35 5.28 4.60
C ILE A 203 -8.35 6.36 5.00
N TRP A 204 -8.80 7.41 5.67
CA TRP A 204 -7.94 8.55 6.03
C TRP A 204 -7.13 8.32 7.32
N PRO A 205 -7.65 7.60 8.34
CA PRO A 205 -6.86 7.31 9.54
C PRO A 205 -5.76 6.26 9.35
N PRO A 206 -5.93 5.18 8.54
CA PRO A 206 -4.80 4.29 8.23
C PRO A 206 -3.76 4.99 7.40
#